data_124b10d066d780ef787fd4f7f8cda9e5
#
_entry.id   124b10d066d780ef787fd4f7f8cda9e5
#
_cell.length_a   1.000
_cell.length_b   1.000
_cell.length_c   1.000
_cell.angle_alpha   90.00
_cell.angle_beta   90.00
_cell.angle_gamma   90.00
#
_symmetry.space_group_name_H-M   'P 1'
#
loop_
_entity.id
_entity.type
_entity.pdbx_description
1 polymer ?
#
loop_
_entity_poly.entity_id
_entity_poly.type
_entity_poly.pdbx_seq_one_letter_code
_entity_poly.pdbx_strand_id
1 'polypeptide(L)'
;SRRRHTRYIGDWSSDVCSSDLKAFNAKTADMEQGAPCPTIIEYFQDKSFSMEIKTPPASYYLKKAAGLKPEGKRNRPKGSEAPGREVAGYVTAAQVREIAEAKMKDLSANDVEAAMQIVLGSARSMGIEVK
;
A
#
# COMPACT_ATOMS: atom_id res chain seq x y z
N SER A 1 2.74 -22.52 11.97
CA SER A 1 2.82 -21.91 13.02
C SER A 1 2.36 -20.48 13.23
N ARG A 2 1.06 -20.25 13.03
CA ARG A 2 0.41 -18.96 13.32
C ARG A 2 0.42 -18.60 14.82
N ARG A 3 0.76 -19.54 15.70
CA ARG A 3 0.76 -19.34 17.16
C ARG A 3 2.03 -18.71 17.73
N ARG A 4 3.09 -18.54 16.96
CA ARG A 4 4.34 -17.95 17.44
C ARG A 4 4.37 -16.42 17.36
N HIS A 5 3.57 -15.80 16.52
CA HIS A 5 3.56 -14.34 16.37
C HIS A 5 2.84 -13.61 17.50
N THR A 6 1.94 -14.26 18.21
CA THR A 6 1.19 -13.65 19.33
C THR A 6 1.94 -13.63 20.66
N ARG A 7 3.04 -14.38 20.79
CA ARG A 7 3.83 -14.40 22.04
C ARG A 7 4.88 -13.30 22.16
N TYR A 8 5.23 -12.65 21.06
CA TYR A 8 6.29 -11.63 21.04
C TYR A 8 5.77 -10.21 21.26
N ILE A 9 4.47 -9.99 21.29
CA ILE A 9 3.87 -8.66 21.51
C ILE A 9 4.04 -8.17 22.96
N GLY A 10 4.37 -9.05 23.90
CA GLY A 10 4.52 -8.71 25.31
C GLY A 10 5.94 -8.37 25.77
N ASP A 11 6.96 -8.60 24.96
CA ASP A 11 8.37 -8.49 25.38
C ASP A 11 9.17 -7.47 24.55
N TRP A 12 8.47 -6.45 24.07
CA TRP A 12 9.10 -5.35 23.34
C TRP A 12 9.73 -4.39 24.33
N SER A 13 11.02 -4.54 24.55
CA SER A 13 11.79 -3.49 25.20
C SER A 13 11.70 -2.22 24.33
N SER A 14 11.44 -1.09 24.95
CA SER A 14 11.28 0.21 24.27
C SER A 14 12.46 0.56 23.34
N ASP A 15 13.62 -0.01 23.58
CA ASP A 15 14.84 0.24 22.80
C ASP A 15 14.81 -0.40 21.40
N VAL A 16 14.27 -1.60 21.27
CA VAL A 16 14.14 -2.28 19.97
C VAL A 16 13.14 -1.52 19.07
N CYS A 17 12.00 -1.13 19.64
CA CYS A 17 10.97 -0.40 18.91
C CYS A 17 11.48 0.99 18.42
N SER A 18 12.32 1.65 19.18
CA SER A 18 12.88 2.96 18.79
C SER A 18 13.90 2.86 17.66
N SER A 19 14.72 1.80 17.63
CA SER A 19 15.68 1.56 16.54
C SER A 19 14.99 1.21 15.22
N ASP A 20 13.93 0.41 15.28
CA ASP A 20 13.13 0.03 14.11
C ASP A 20 12.41 1.23 13.49
N LEU A 21 11.85 2.10 14.33
CA LEU A 21 11.21 3.34 13.88
C LEU A 21 12.21 4.30 13.22
N LYS A 22 13.42 4.43 13.77
CA LYS A 22 14.47 5.25 13.17
C LYS A 22 14.91 4.71 11.82
N ALA A 23 15.10 3.39 11.70
CA ALA A 23 15.44 2.74 10.45
C ALA A 23 14.31 2.86 9.42
N PHE A 24 13.06 2.70 9.84
CA PHE A 24 11.89 2.91 9.01
C PHE A 24 11.82 4.35 8.49
N ASN A 25 11.93 5.34 9.37
CA ASN A 25 11.88 6.75 8.99
C ASN A 25 13.02 7.13 8.03
N ALA A 26 14.23 6.60 8.23
CA ALA A 26 15.35 6.83 7.33
C ALA A 26 15.11 6.26 5.93
N LYS A 27 14.54 5.05 5.85
CA LYS A 27 14.23 4.39 4.56
C LYS A 27 12.99 4.97 3.86
N THR A 28 12.09 5.60 4.59
CA THR A 28 10.86 6.20 4.04
C THR A 28 10.94 7.71 3.88
N ALA A 29 12.09 8.31 4.16
CA ALA A 29 12.29 9.77 4.03
C ALA A 29 12.02 10.28 2.60
N ASP A 30 12.32 9.46 1.59
CA ASP A 30 12.11 9.75 0.17
C ASP A 30 10.67 9.48 -0.30
N MET A 31 9.83 8.89 0.55
CA MET A 31 8.44 8.58 0.22
C MET A 31 7.50 9.71 0.63
N GLU A 32 6.35 9.78 -0.03
CA GLU A 32 5.33 10.78 0.29
C GLU A 32 4.82 10.60 1.73
N GLN A 33 4.75 11.69 2.47
CA GLN A 33 4.18 11.69 3.82
C GLN A 33 2.70 11.30 3.80
N GLY A 34 2.34 10.32 4.63
CA GLY A 34 0.98 9.80 4.71
C GLY A 34 0.68 8.63 3.75
N ALA A 35 1.62 8.23 2.91
CA ALA A 35 1.47 7.01 2.12
C ALA A 35 1.56 5.77 3.02
N PRO A 36 0.62 4.81 2.90
CA PRO A 36 0.72 3.55 3.62
C PRO A 36 1.81 2.68 3.00
N CYS A 37 2.89 2.44 3.74
CA CYS A 37 4.01 1.61 3.31
C CYS A 37 3.93 0.24 3.98
N PRO A 38 3.54 -0.83 3.28
CA PRO A 38 3.59 -2.17 3.82
C PRO A 38 5.04 -2.54 4.12
N THR A 39 5.31 -2.93 5.34
CA THR A 39 6.66 -3.28 5.79
C THR A 39 6.66 -4.68 6.36
N ILE A 40 7.61 -5.49 5.91
CA ILE A 40 7.88 -6.81 6.46
C ILE A 40 9.09 -6.68 7.36
N ILE A 41 8.94 -7.03 8.62
CA ILE A 41 10.01 -7.01 9.60
C ILE A 41 10.24 -8.45 10.06
N GLU A 42 11.45 -8.95 9.85
CA GLU A 42 11.86 -10.27 10.30
C GLU A 42 12.85 -10.10 11.46
N TYR A 43 12.50 -10.69 12.60
CA TYR A 43 13.35 -10.69 13.79
C TYR A 43 14.08 -12.02 13.92
N PHE A 44 15.38 -11.93 14.14
CA PHE A 44 16.25 -13.08 14.38
C PHE A 44 16.50 -13.28 15.87
N GLN A 45 16.96 -14.47 16.22
CA GLN A 45 17.28 -14.82 17.63
C GLN A 45 18.41 -13.97 18.21
N ASP A 46 19.28 -13.45 17.37
CA ASP A 46 20.41 -12.58 17.73
C ASP A 46 19.99 -11.13 18.03
N LYS A 47 18.67 -10.86 18.17
CA LYS A 47 18.10 -9.51 18.33
C LYS A 47 18.37 -8.58 17.15
N SER A 48 18.87 -9.10 16.04
CA SER A 48 18.94 -8.38 14.77
C SER A 48 17.58 -8.42 14.06
N PHE A 49 17.31 -7.44 13.21
CA PHE A 49 16.12 -7.40 12.38
C PHE A 49 16.47 -7.09 10.94
N SER A 50 15.73 -7.67 10.02
CA SER A 50 15.70 -7.24 8.63
C SER A 50 14.38 -6.55 8.32
N MET A 51 14.42 -5.49 7.53
CA MET A 51 13.26 -4.70 7.18
C MET A 51 13.18 -4.55 5.67
N GLU A 52 12.11 -5.06 5.10
CA GLU A 52 11.76 -4.90 3.70
C GLU A 52 10.53 -3.99 3.58
N ILE A 53 10.69 -2.87 2.89
CA ILE A 53 9.61 -1.91 2.66
C ILE A 53 9.12 -2.12 1.23
N LYS A 54 7.81 -2.39 1.10
CA LYS A 54 7.14 -2.51 -0.19
C LYS A 54 6.52 -1.19 -0.61
N THR A 55 6.26 -1.05 -1.91
CA THR A 55 5.58 0.14 -2.43
C THR A 55 4.14 0.25 -1.91
N PRO A 56 3.59 1.47 -1.81
CA PRO A 56 2.21 1.67 -1.39
C PRO A 56 1.22 0.84 -2.22
N PRO A 57 0.08 0.40 -1.67
CA PRO A 57 -0.88 -0.42 -2.39
C PRO A 57 -1.47 0.34 -3.59
N ALA A 58 -1.82 -0.39 -4.67
CA ALA A 58 -2.42 0.18 -5.87
C ALA A 58 -3.69 1.00 -5.56
N SER A 59 -4.45 0.58 -4.55
CA SER A 59 -5.63 1.30 -4.07
C SER A 59 -5.33 2.72 -3.57
N TYR A 60 -4.16 2.95 -3.00
CA TYR A 60 -3.74 4.30 -2.59
C TYR A 60 -3.51 5.20 -3.81
N TYR A 61 -2.75 4.72 -4.78
CA TYR A 61 -2.48 5.47 -6.01
C TYR A 61 -3.75 5.74 -6.81
N LEU A 62 -4.64 4.77 -6.92
CA LEU A 62 -5.93 4.91 -7.61
C LEU A 62 -6.82 5.96 -6.94
N LYS A 63 -6.92 5.95 -5.63
CA LYS A 63 -7.68 6.97 -4.88
C LYS A 63 -7.10 8.37 -5.05
N LYS A 64 -5.78 8.47 -5.04
CA LYS A 64 -5.06 9.73 -5.27
C LYS A 64 -5.28 10.24 -6.70
N ALA A 65 -5.15 9.37 -7.72
CA ALA A 65 -5.35 9.70 -9.12
C ALA A 65 -6.81 10.08 -9.43
N ALA A 66 -7.78 9.39 -8.82
CA ALA A 66 -9.20 9.71 -8.93
C ALA A 66 -9.61 10.98 -8.16
N GLY A 67 -8.69 11.60 -7.40
CA GLY A 67 -8.97 12.82 -6.63
C GLY A 67 -10.03 12.62 -5.55
N LEU A 68 -10.17 11.41 -5.01
CA LEU A 68 -11.16 11.13 -4.00
C LEU A 68 -10.84 11.88 -2.72
N LYS A 69 -11.81 12.70 -2.29
CA LYS A 69 -11.67 13.46 -1.04
C LYS A 69 -11.75 12.53 0.17
N PRO A 70 -10.97 12.80 1.20
CA PRO A 70 -11.10 12.06 2.44
C PRO A 70 -12.45 12.37 3.11
N GLU A 71 -13.25 11.32 3.27
CA GLU A 71 -14.55 11.41 3.93
C GLU A 71 -14.57 10.61 5.24
N GLY A 72 -15.33 11.10 6.20
CA GLY A 72 -15.57 10.44 7.48
C GLY A 72 -14.57 10.76 8.58
N LYS A 73 -14.84 10.21 9.78
CA LYS A 73 -14.09 10.48 11.02
C LYS A 73 -12.58 10.18 10.96
N ARG A 74 -12.13 9.34 10.04
CA ARG A 74 -10.72 8.95 9.88
C ARG A 74 -9.98 9.70 8.80
N ASN A 75 -10.63 10.67 8.15
CA ASN A 75 -10.04 11.51 7.10
C ASN A 75 -9.26 10.70 6.03
N ARG A 76 -9.80 9.57 5.60
CA ARG A 76 -9.22 8.69 4.57
C ARG A 76 -10.14 8.61 3.37
N PRO A 77 -9.60 8.72 2.14
CA PRO A 77 -10.41 8.57 0.93
C PRO A 77 -11.00 7.15 0.86
N LYS A 78 -12.30 7.08 0.64
CA LYS A 78 -13.02 5.82 0.43
C LYS A 78 -13.33 5.62 -1.06
N GLY A 79 -13.44 4.35 -1.48
CA GLY A 79 -14.05 4.00 -2.75
C GLY A 79 -15.57 3.97 -2.66
N SER A 80 -16.24 3.52 -3.73
CA SER A 80 -17.70 3.36 -3.72
C SER A 80 -18.15 2.31 -2.69
N GLU A 81 -19.33 2.54 -2.09
CA GLU A 81 -19.98 1.55 -1.23
C GLU A 81 -20.61 0.41 -2.04
N ALA A 82 -21.02 0.68 -3.28
CA ALA A 82 -21.59 -0.29 -4.19
C ALA A 82 -20.80 -0.31 -5.51
N PRO A 83 -19.59 -0.93 -5.55
CA PRO A 83 -18.78 -0.98 -6.77
C PRO A 83 -19.54 -1.72 -7.88
N GLY A 84 -19.54 -1.16 -9.09
CA GLY A 84 -20.29 -1.65 -10.23
C GLY A 84 -21.71 -1.06 -10.39
N ARG A 85 -22.24 -0.36 -9.39
CA ARG A 85 -23.49 0.41 -9.45
C ARG A 85 -23.23 1.90 -9.35
N GLU A 86 -22.32 2.27 -8.45
CA GLU A 86 -21.95 3.67 -8.22
C GLU A 86 -20.48 3.88 -8.52
N VAL A 87 -20.20 4.93 -9.27
CA VAL A 87 -18.84 5.33 -9.63
C VAL A 87 -18.36 6.36 -8.60
N ALA A 88 -17.30 6.03 -7.89
CA ALA A 88 -16.70 6.94 -6.91
C ALA A 88 -15.79 7.99 -7.57
N GLY A 89 -15.18 7.65 -8.69
CA GLY A 89 -14.28 8.55 -9.41
C GLY A 89 -13.83 8.00 -10.74
N TYR A 90 -13.10 8.82 -11.49
CA TYR A 90 -12.57 8.48 -12.80
C TYR A 90 -11.05 8.58 -12.82
N VAL A 91 -10.42 7.68 -13.53
CA VAL A 91 -8.96 7.67 -13.75
C VAL A 91 -8.69 7.51 -15.23
N THR A 92 -7.68 8.18 -15.75
CA THR A 92 -7.29 8.03 -17.17
C THR A 92 -6.39 6.79 -17.37
N ALA A 93 -6.44 6.24 -18.59
CA ALA A 93 -5.58 5.11 -18.95
C ALA A 93 -4.08 5.43 -18.76
N ALA A 94 -3.67 6.68 -18.97
CA ALA A 94 -2.29 7.12 -18.74
C ALA A 94 -1.90 7.00 -17.26
N GLN A 95 -2.77 7.44 -16.35
CA GLN A 95 -2.52 7.32 -14.91
C GLN A 95 -2.47 5.85 -14.45
N VAL A 96 -3.32 5.00 -15.02
CA VAL A 96 -3.29 3.55 -14.75
C VAL A 96 -1.95 2.95 -15.18
N ARG A 97 -1.42 3.38 -16.32
CA ARG A 97 -0.11 2.95 -16.81
C ARG A 97 1.03 3.38 -15.89
N GLU A 98 1.05 4.64 -15.46
CA GLU A 98 2.04 5.14 -14.49
C GLU A 98 2.03 4.34 -13.18
N ILE A 99 0.84 4.04 -12.67
CA ILE A 99 0.66 3.22 -11.46
C ILE A 99 1.17 1.79 -11.69
N ALA A 100 0.88 1.22 -12.86
CA ALA A 100 1.34 -0.12 -13.21
C ALA A 100 2.87 -0.17 -13.31
N GLU A 101 3.51 0.79 -13.96
CA GLU A 101 4.97 0.92 -14.07
C GLU A 101 5.63 1.08 -12.69
N ALA A 102 5.09 1.93 -11.83
CA ALA A 102 5.59 2.13 -10.48
C ALA A 102 5.51 0.86 -9.62
N LYS A 103 4.54 0.00 -9.91
CA LYS A 103 4.29 -1.23 -9.17
C LYS A 103 4.85 -2.51 -9.80
N MET A 104 5.49 -2.42 -10.96
CA MET A 104 6.07 -3.58 -11.65
C MET A 104 6.97 -4.42 -10.73
N LYS A 105 7.69 -3.79 -9.81
CA LYS A 105 8.59 -4.48 -8.86
C LYS A 105 7.86 -5.38 -7.86
N ASP A 106 6.62 -5.05 -7.54
CA ASP A 106 5.82 -5.74 -6.51
C ASP A 106 4.74 -6.64 -7.12
N LEU A 107 4.42 -6.45 -8.39
CA LEU A 107 3.42 -7.23 -9.10
C LEU A 107 4.06 -8.47 -9.74
N SER A 108 3.31 -9.56 -9.76
CA SER A 108 3.68 -10.79 -10.47
C SER A 108 3.42 -10.72 -11.99
N ALA A 109 3.43 -9.52 -12.57
CA ALA A 109 3.22 -9.30 -13.98
C ALA A 109 4.55 -9.28 -14.73
N ASN A 110 4.60 -9.94 -15.87
CA ASN A 110 5.79 -9.94 -16.74
C ASN A 110 5.84 -8.69 -17.61
N ASP A 111 4.67 -8.15 -17.98
CA ASP A 111 4.52 -7.02 -18.88
C ASP A 111 3.73 -5.89 -18.24
N VAL A 112 3.96 -4.66 -18.72
CA VAL A 112 3.22 -3.47 -18.29
C VAL A 112 1.73 -3.61 -18.57
N GLU A 113 1.36 -4.24 -19.69
CA GLU A 113 -0.05 -4.48 -20.05
C GLU A 113 -0.73 -5.42 -19.06
N ALA A 114 -0.06 -6.51 -18.65
CA ALA A 114 -0.56 -7.41 -17.61
C ALA A 114 -0.70 -6.68 -16.26
N ALA A 115 0.27 -5.85 -15.91
CA ALA A 115 0.20 -5.01 -14.71
C ALA A 115 -0.97 -4.03 -14.78
N MET A 116 -1.22 -3.41 -15.92
CA MET A 116 -2.39 -2.55 -16.14
C MET A 116 -3.71 -3.30 -15.90
N GLN A 117 -3.83 -4.55 -16.37
CA GLN A 117 -5.03 -5.36 -16.14
C GLN A 117 -5.27 -5.62 -14.66
N ILE A 118 -4.22 -5.87 -13.90
CA ILE A 118 -4.32 -6.05 -12.43
C ILE A 118 -4.78 -4.77 -11.77
N VAL A 119 -4.22 -3.62 -12.16
CA VAL A 119 -4.61 -2.31 -11.64
C VAL A 119 -6.04 -1.96 -12.02
N LEU A 120 -6.46 -2.24 -13.26
CA LEU A 120 -7.84 -2.07 -13.75
C LEU A 120 -8.84 -2.89 -12.93
N GLY A 121 -8.52 -4.15 -12.62
CA GLY A 121 -9.33 -5.00 -11.74
C GLY A 121 -9.48 -4.40 -10.35
N SER A 122 -8.40 -3.84 -9.80
CA SER A 122 -8.43 -3.15 -8.50
C SER A 122 -9.27 -1.86 -8.56
N ALA A 123 -9.17 -1.08 -9.62
CA ALA A 123 -9.98 0.12 -9.83
C ALA A 123 -11.48 -0.22 -9.90
N ARG A 124 -11.83 -1.24 -10.68
CA ARG A 124 -13.21 -1.71 -10.80
C ARG A 124 -13.80 -2.16 -9.46
N SER A 125 -13.02 -2.88 -8.64
CA SER A 125 -13.45 -3.32 -7.31
C SER A 125 -13.69 -2.18 -6.33
N MET A 126 -13.11 -1.01 -6.58
CA MET A 126 -13.29 0.20 -5.78
C MET A 126 -14.36 1.15 -6.36
N GLY A 127 -14.98 0.80 -7.47
CA GLY A 127 -15.95 1.66 -8.16
C GLY A 127 -15.31 2.85 -8.87
N ILE A 128 -14.07 2.70 -9.36
CA ILE A 128 -13.36 3.71 -10.14
C ILE A 128 -13.41 3.28 -11.60
N GLU A 129 -13.97 4.14 -12.46
CA GLU A 129 -13.99 3.92 -13.90
C GLU A 129 -12.75 4.52 -14.58
N VAL A 130 -12.28 3.82 -15.61
CA VAL A 130 -11.17 4.28 -16.44
C VAL A 130 -11.72 4.87 -17.73
N LYS A 131 -11.33 6.11 -18.00
CA LYS A 131 -11.64 6.84 -19.24
C LYS A 131 -10.46 6.89 -20.16
#